data_a7b35e3103d2bedb30bced9856b85670
#
_entry.id   a7b35e3103d2bedb30bced9856b85670
#
_cell.length_a   1.000
_cell.length_b   1.000
_cell.length_c   1.000
_cell.angle_alpha   90.00
_cell.angle_beta   90.00
_cell.angle_gamma   90.00
#
_symmetry.space_group_name_H-M   'P 1'
#
loop_
_entity.id
_entity.type
_entity.pdbx_description
1 polymer ?
#
loop_
_entity_poly.entity_id
_entity_poly.type
_entity_poly.pdbx_seq_one_letter_code
_entity_poly.pdbx_strand_id
1 'polypeptide(L)'
;MAITLMPIMNVGGMQLFKISSNDSSEKILPKSKEVALRLIYVYLALTALCAITYKIFGMNSFDSFTHSMTTIATGGFSNYDQSIGYFDSASIEITSMIFIILGSLPFIAYIKFLNGNKKIFISDVQIKSFLKIILFSIFILFIYLIFQNRGISGINTVSYTHLRAHETRGN
;
A
#
# COMPACT_ATOMS: atom_id res chain seq x y z
N MET A 1 12.18 -7.32 9.03
CA MET A 1 12.80 -8.67 9.21
C MET A 1 13.76 -9.06 8.09
N ALA A 2 13.58 -8.72 6.83
CA ALA A 2 14.53 -9.07 5.75
C ALA A 2 15.94 -8.46 5.92
N ILE A 3 16.05 -7.26 6.46
CA ILE A 3 17.34 -6.54 6.60
C ILE A 3 18.23 -7.15 7.68
N THR A 4 17.67 -7.80 8.70
CA THR A 4 18.45 -8.40 9.82
C THR A 4 18.98 -9.79 9.51
N LEU A 5 18.42 -10.48 8.51
CA LEU A 5 18.88 -11.82 8.09
C LEU A 5 19.96 -11.79 7.01
N MET A 6 20.14 -10.65 6.30
CA MET A 6 21.14 -10.51 5.26
C MET A 6 22.60 -10.77 5.68
N PRO A 7 23.05 -10.41 6.91
CA PRO A 7 24.43 -10.71 7.34
C PRO A 7 24.67 -12.19 7.64
N ILE A 8 23.62 -12.95 7.98
CA ILE A 8 23.72 -14.35 8.40
C ILE A 8 23.74 -15.30 7.20
N MET A 9 23.05 -14.92 6.13
CA MET A 9 23.01 -15.69 4.88
C MET A 9 24.06 -15.17 3.89
N ASN A 10 25.29 -15.41 4.07
CA ASN A 10 26.43 -15.06 3.20
C ASN A 10 26.22 -15.46 1.71
N VAL A 11 24.97 -15.53 1.23
CA VAL A 11 24.55 -16.07 -0.06
C VAL A 11 23.77 -15.01 -0.85
N GLY A 12 24.31 -14.61 -1.95
CA GLY A 12 23.60 -14.11 -3.15
C GLY A 12 23.22 -12.64 -3.21
N GLY A 13 22.72 -11.99 -2.15
CA GLY A 13 22.26 -10.60 -2.22
C GLY A 13 23.40 -9.58 -2.39
N MET A 14 24.52 -9.82 -1.75
CA MET A 14 25.70 -8.96 -1.85
C MET A 14 26.46 -9.15 -3.17
N GLN A 15 26.33 -10.31 -3.81
CA GLN A 15 26.94 -10.56 -5.13
C GLN A 15 26.17 -9.84 -6.25
N LEU A 16 24.84 -9.77 -6.17
CA LEU A 16 24.03 -8.99 -7.12
C LEU A 16 24.31 -7.49 -7.00
N PHE A 17 24.60 -7.00 -5.79
CA PHE A 17 25.05 -5.62 -5.57
C PHE A 17 26.48 -5.37 -6.09
N LYS A 18 27.36 -6.37 -5.99
CA LYS A 18 28.74 -6.30 -6.55
C LYS A 18 28.77 -6.31 -8.07
N ILE A 19 27.87 -7.03 -8.72
CA ILE A 19 27.78 -7.09 -10.19
C ILE A 19 27.28 -5.76 -10.78
N SER A 20 26.45 -5.03 -10.03
CA SER A 20 25.95 -3.71 -10.44
C SER A 20 26.92 -2.55 -10.15
N SER A 21 27.96 -2.77 -9.34
CA SER A 21 28.96 -1.75 -9.02
C SER A 21 30.35 -2.28 -9.39
N ASN A 22 30.80 -1.92 -10.58
CA ASN A 22 32.14 -2.23 -11.11
C ASN A 22 33.23 -1.36 -10.43
N ASP A 23 33.10 -1.10 -9.11
CA ASP A 23 34.02 -0.25 -8.37
C ASP A 23 34.39 -0.83 -7.00
N SER A 24 35.69 -0.85 -6.77
CA SER A 24 36.51 -1.26 -5.63
C SER A 24 35.82 -1.42 -4.26
N SER A 25 36.08 -2.55 -3.65
CA SER A 25 35.55 -3.06 -2.37
C SER A 25 35.76 -2.19 -1.11
N GLU A 26 36.51 -1.11 -1.15
CA GLU A 26 36.71 -0.21 0.00
C GLU A 26 35.65 0.90 0.18
N LYS A 27 34.85 1.19 -0.85
CA LYS A 27 33.85 2.25 -0.82
C LYS A 27 32.39 1.77 -0.51
N ILE A 28 32.18 0.48 -0.26
CA ILE A 28 30.84 -0.10 -0.15
C ILE A 28 30.19 0.21 1.20
N LEU A 29 30.92 0.18 2.30
CA LEU A 29 30.37 0.41 3.64
C LEU A 29 29.86 1.84 3.88
N PRO A 30 30.59 2.92 3.57
CA PRO A 30 30.08 4.29 3.72
C PRO A 30 28.90 4.58 2.79
N LYS A 31 28.89 4.01 1.58
CA LYS A 31 27.82 4.18 0.62
C LYS A 31 26.52 3.48 1.05
N SER A 32 26.62 2.30 1.67
CA SER A 32 25.48 1.57 2.23
C SER A 32 24.81 2.32 3.38
N LYS A 33 25.59 2.92 4.28
CA LYS A 33 25.08 3.74 5.38
C LYS A 33 24.35 4.97 4.87
N GLU A 34 24.91 5.65 3.87
CA GLU A 34 24.27 6.82 3.27
C GLU A 34 22.95 6.47 2.59
N VAL A 35 22.89 5.37 1.86
CA VAL A 35 21.66 4.87 1.24
C VAL A 35 20.62 4.53 2.31
N ALA A 36 21.02 3.83 3.37
CA ALA A 36 20.11 3.48 4.47
C ALA A 36 19.52 4.73 5.15
N LEU A 37 20.34 5.74 5.42
CA LEU A 37 19.87 7.00 6.01
C LEU A 37 18.88 7.73 5.10
N ARG A 38 19.15 7.77 3.80
CA ARG A 38 18.22 8.38 2.82
C ARG A 38 16.90 7.62 2.76
N LEU A 39 16.91 6.28 2.84
CA LEU A 39 15.70 5.45 2.90
C LEU A 39 14.87 5.76 4.15
N ILE A 40 15.51 5.84 5.32
CA ILE A 40 14.85 6.20 6.58
C ILE A 40 14.22 7.58 6.47
N TYR A 41 14.95 8.56 5.92
CA TYR A 41 14.43 9.92 5.73
C TYR A 41 13.18 9.94 4.84
N VAL A 42 13.20 9.26 3.69
CA VAL A 42 12.05 9.15 2.79
C VAL A 42 10.86 8.51 3.50
N TYR A 43 11.09 7.40 4.23
CA TYR A 43 10.06 6.72 4.98
C TYR A 43 9.41 7.63 6.03
N LEU A 44 10.21 8.31 6.83
CA LEU A 44 9.72 9.25 7.85
C LEU A 44 8.97 10.43 7.24
N ALA A 45 9.48 10.98 6.13
CA ALA A 45 8.83 12.09 5.43
C ALA A 45 7.44 11.67 4.88
N LEU A 46 7.33 10.49 4.26
CA LEU A 46 6.05 9.97 3.77
C LEU A 46 5.08 9.70 4.92
N THR A 47 5.56 9.13 6.03
CA THR A 47 4.74 8.86 7.21
C THR A 47 4.23 10.17 7.84
N ALA A 48 5.08 11.17 7.98
CA ALA A 48 4.69 12.48 8.49
C ALA A 48 3.65 13.16 7.58
N LEU A 49 3.86 13.12 6.27
CA LEU A 49 2.91 13.67 5.30
C LEU A 49 1.55 12.95 5.38
N CYS A 50 1.55 11.63 5.49
CA CYS A 50 0.35 10.83 5.67
C CYS A 50 -0.38 11.19 6.97
N ALA A 51 0.33 11.30 8.09
CA ALA A 51 -0.25 11.69 9.38
C ALA A 51 -0.90 13.08 9.35
N ILE A 52 -0.23 14.04 8.71
CA ILE A 52 -0.76 15.40 8.55
C ILE A 52 -2.05 15.38 7.73
N THR A 53 -2.07 14.66 6.60
CA THR A 53 -3.27 14.57 5.76
C THR A 53 -4.43 13.87 6.46
N TYR A 54 -4.20 12.80 7.20
CA TYR A 54 -5.22 12.17 8.03
C TYR A 54 -5.80 13.11 9.08
N LYS A 55 -4.93 13.89 9.73
CA LYS A 55 -5.39 14.87 10.72
C LYS A 55 -6.23 15.98 10.09
N ILE A 56 -5.87 16.47 8.91
CA ILE A 56 -6.65 17.47 8.15
C ILE A 56 -8.05 16.93 7.80
N PHE A 57 -8.16 15.64 7.49
CA PHE A 57 -9.44 15.00 7.15
C PHE A 57 -10.26 14.54 8.37
N GLY A 58 -9.84 14.90 9.60
CA GLY A 58 -10.66 14.76 10.79
C GLY A 58 -10.28 13.61 11.73
N MET A 59 -9.21 12.87 11.46
CA MET A 59 -8.69 11.92 12.45
C MET A 59 -8.13 12.65 13.68
N ASN A 60 -8.26 12.06 14.87
CA ASN A 60 -7.58 12.55 16.04
C ASN A 60 -6.05 12.36 15.90
N SER A 61 -5.25 13.01 16.76
CA SER A 61 -3.79 13.00 16.63
C SER A 61 -3.18 11.61 16.82
N PHE A 62 -3.72 10.81 17.72
CA PHE A 62 -3.24 9.45 18.00
C PHE A 62 -3.54 8.53 16.82
N ASP A 63 -4.78 8.54 16.32
CA ASP A 63 -5.18 7.71 15.17
C ASP A 63 -4.45 8.12 13.90
N SER A 64 -4.28 9.42 13.64
CA SER A 64 -3.51 9.92 12.50
C SER A 64 -2.08 9.37 12.50
N PHE A 65 -1.44 9.35 13.66
CA PHE A 65 -0.07 8.86 13.80
C PHE A 65 0.00 7.34 13.63
N THR A 66 -0.84 6.58 14.35
CA THR A 66 -0.83 5.11 14.29
C THR A 66 -1.21 4.59 12.91
N HIS A 67 -2.28 5.12 12.30
CA HIS A 67 -2.72 4.70 10.97
C HIS A 67 -1.73 5.13 9.87
N SER A 68 -1.03 6.28 10.00
CA SER A 68 -0.02 6.66 9.01
C SER A 68 1.16 5.67 8.98
N MET A 69 1.61 5.21 10.14
CA MET A 69 2.68 4.21 10.22
C MET A 69 2.27 2.89 9.55
N THR A 70 1.06 2.41 9.83
CA THR A 70 0.57 1.16 9.23
C THR A 70 0.26 1.28 7.75
N THR A 71 -0.20 2.46 7.30
CA THR A 71 -0.48 2.76 5.88
C THR A 71 0.80 2.76 5.06
N ILE A 72 1.84 3.48 5.48
CA ILE A 72 3.12 3.54 4.75
C ILE A 72 3.88 2.22 4.80
N ALA A 73 3.80 1.50 5.94
CA ALA A 73 4.36 0.16 6.05
C ALA A 73 3.54 -0.91 5.32
N THR A 74 2.38 -0.54 4.71
CA THR A 74 1.42 -1.48 4.09
C THR A 74 1.02 -2.63 5.02
N GLY A 75 0.95 -2.34 6.34
CA GLY A 75 0.74 -3.34 7.38
C GLY A 75 -0.73 -3.74 7.59
N GLY A 76 -1.68 -2.85 7.27
CA GLY A 76 -3.11 -3.09 7.39
C GLY A 76 -3.64 -3.15 8.84
N PHE A 77 -2.80 -2.81 9.82
CA PHE A 77 -3.24 -2.78 11.23
C PHE A 77 -4.06 -1.53 11.54
N SER A 78 -5.07 -1.69 12.37
CA SER A 78 -5.92 -0.62 12.86
C SER A 78 -6.20 -0.79 14.35
N ASN A 79 -6.52 0.32 15.01
CA ASN A 79 -6.99 0.34 16.40
C ASN A 79 -8.48 -0.02 16.53
N TYR A 80 -9.19 -0.15 15.39
CA TYR A 80 -10.63 -0.38 15.31
C TYR A 80 -10.93 -1.64 14.49
N ASP A 81 -11.95 -2.40 14.89
CA ASP A 81 -12.38 -3.62 14.20
C ASP A 81 -12.83 -3.36 12.75
N GLN A 82 -13.42 -2.20 12.49
CA GLN A 82 -13.83 -1.78 11.15
C GLN A 82 -12.69 -1.17 10.31
N SER A 83 -11.45 -1.17 10.84
CA SER A 83 -10.28 -0.61 10.16
C SER A 83 -10.49 0.87 9.77
N ILE A 84 -10.07 1.28 8.57
CA ILE A 84 -10.25 2.64 8.03
C ILE A 84 -11.74 3.01 7.89
N GLY A 85 -12.62 2.02 7.67
CA GLY A 85 -14.07 2.23 7.58
C GLY A 85 -14.71 2.79 8.87
N TYR A 86 -14.04 2.68 10.02
CA TYR A 86 -14.50 3.28 11.28
C TYR A 86 -14.72 4.79 11.18
N PHE A 87 -13.93 5.47 10.37
CA PHE A 87 -13.99 6.93 10.23
C PHE A 87 -15.12 7.42 9.32
N ASP A 88 -15.78 6.52 8.60
CA ASP A 88 -16.91 6.81 7.68
C ASP A 88 -16.68 8.06 6.80
N SER A 89 -15.48 8.16 6.26
CA SER A 89 -15.01 9.32 5.49
C SER A 89 -14.32 8.89 4.20
N ALA A 90 -14.95 9.18 3.06
CA ALA A 90 -14.38 8.92 1.75
C ALA A 90 -13.01 9.60 1.54
N SER A 91 -12.80 10.78 2.14
CA SER A 91 -11.52 11.50 2.06
C SER A 91 -10.40 10.73 2.74
N ILE A 92 -10.66 10.11 3.89
CA ILE A 92 -9.70 9.29 4.62
C ILE A 92 -9.40 8.01 3.84
N GLU A 93 -10.43 7.35 3.28
CA GLU A 93 -10.27 6.14 2.48
C GLU A 93 -9.44 6.39 1.22
N ILE A 94 -9.76 7.44 0.45
CA ILE A 94 -9.00 7.80 -0.75
C ILE A 94 -7.56 8.16 -0.39
N THR A 95 -7.34 8.89 0.71
CA THR A 95 -6.01 9.23 1.19
C THR A 95 -5.22 7.97 1.53
N SER A 96 -5.83 7.01 2.24
CA SER A 96 -5.18 5.75 2.58
C SER A 96 -4.76 4.97 1.33
N MET A 97 -5.63 4.89 0.31
CA MET A 97 -5.31 4.23 -0.96
C MET A 97 -4.10 4.87 -1.67
N ILE A 98 -4.06 6.20 -1.73
CA ILE A 98 -2.95 6.94 -2.34
C ILE A 98 -1.65 6.65 -1.60
N PHE A 99 -1.64 6.74 -0.26
CA PHE A 99 -0.44 6.53 0.53
C PHE A 99 0.02 5.07 0.58
N ILE A 100 -0.89 4.09 0.51
CA ILE A 100 -0.54 2.67 0.34
C ILE A 100 0.20 2.47 -0.99
N ILE A 101 -0.29 3.05 -2.09
CA ILE A 101 0.37 2.98 -3.39
C ILE A 101 1.76 3.63 -3.32
N LEU A 102 1.88 4.83 -2.73
CA LEU A 102 3.15 5.51 -2.55
C LEU A 102 4.11 4.69 -1.68
N GLY A 103 3.66 4.13 -0.56
CA GLY A 103 4.48 3.28 0.31
C GLY A 103 4.93 1.97 -0.34
N SER A 104 4.18 1.48 -1.32
CA SER A 104 4.51 0.26 -2.08
C SER A 104 5.51 0.49 -3.22
N LEU A 105 5.80 1.73 -3.58
CA LEU A 105 6.78 2.03 -4.64
C LEU A 105 8.22 1.75 -4.17
N PRO A 106 9.12 1.37 -5.10
CA PRO A 106 10.52 1.15 -4.75
C PRO A 106 11.16 2.42 -4.16
N PHE A 107 11.68 2.34 -2.93
CA PHE A 107 12.30 3.50 -2.26
C PHE A 107 13.49 4.08 -3.03
N ILE A 108 14.19 3.27 -3.83
CA ILE A 108 15.25 3.73 -4.72
C ILE A 108 14.74 4.77 -5.73
N ALA A 109 13.48 4.70 -6.15
CA ALA A 109 12.88 5.69 -7.04
C ALA A 109 12.80 7.08 -6.37
N TYR A 110 12.48 7.12 -5.08
CA TYR A 110 12.47 8.37 -4.30
C TYR A 110 13.86 8.98 -4.18
N ILE A 111 14.89 8.15 -3.94
CA ILE A 111 16.28 8.63 -3.90
C ILE A 111 16.70 9.22 -5.25
N LYS A 112 16.38 8.54 -6.35
CA LYS A 112 16.67 9.04 -7.71
C LYS A 112 15.89 10.33 -8.00
N PHE A 113 14.65 10.44 -7.52
CA PHE A 113 13.86 11.66 -7.62
C PHE A 113 14.49 12.84 -6.86
N LEU A 114 14.94 12.62 -5.62
CA LEU A 114 15.62 13.62 -4.80
C LEU A 114 16.95 14.06 -5.43
N ASN A 115 17.63 13.18 -6.15
CA ASN A 115 18.84 13.47 -6.90
C ASN A 115 18.59 14.20 -8.23
N GLY A 116 17.36 14.68 -8.48
CA GLY A 116 17.01 15.53 -9.62
C GLY A 116 16.41 14.78 -10.83
N ASN A 117 16.29 13.46 -10.80
CA ASN A 117 15.66 12.71 -11.88
C ASN A 117 14.12 12.68 -11.70
N LYS A 118 13.48 13.80 -12.05
CA LYS A 118 12.01 13.97 -11.90
C LYS A 118 11.18 13.00 -12.77
N LYS A 119 11.75 12.44 -13.83
CA LYS A 119 11.04 11.53 -14.74
C LYS A 119 11.08 10.07 -14.29
N ILE A 120 11.74 9.75 -13.18
CA ILE A 120 11.94 8.37 -12.73
C ILE A 120 10.61 7.62 -12.53
N PHE A 121 9.60 8.26 -11.95
CA PHE A 121 8.29 7.64 -11.72
C PHE A 121 7.56 7.27 -13.02
N ILE A 122 7.87 7.96 -14.12
CA ILE A 122 7.26 7.70 -15.41
C ILE A 122 8.16 6.80 -16.27
N SER A 123 9.48 6.79 -16.08
CA SER A 123 10.41 6.04 -16.94
C SER A 123 10.74 4.64 -16.40
N ASP A 124 10.60 4.41 -15.10
CA ASP A 124 10.98 3.15 -14.48
C ASP A 124 10.02 2.02 -14.84
N VAL A 125 10.58 0.91 -15.34
CA VAL A 125 9.82 -0.27 -15.79
C VAL A 125 9.12 -0.96 -14.62
N GLN A 126 9.75 -0.99 -13.43
CA GLN A 126 9.18 -1.63 -12.24
C GLN A 126 7.91 -0.91 -11.79
N ILE A 127 7.95 0.43 -11.73
CA ILE A 127 6.80 1.26 -11.35
C ILE A 127 5.67 1.09 -12.36
N LYS A 128 5.98 1.13 -13.66
CA LYS A 128 4.97 0.91 -14.70
C LYS A 128 4.31 -0.46 -14.60
N SER A 129 5.10 -1.51 -14.38
CA SER A 129 4.58 -2.87 -14.25
C SER A 129 3.72 -3.02 -13.01
N PHE A 130 4.14 -2.45 -11.87
CA PHE A 130 3.40 -2.44 -10.63
C PHE A 130 2.03 -1.76 -10.80
N LEU A 131 1.99 -0.55 -11.37
CA LEU A 131 0.74 0.16 -11.63
C LEU A 131 -0.18 -0.58 -12.60
N LYS A 132 0.37 -1.23 -13.63
CA LYS A 132 -0.42 -2.06 -14.54
C LYS A 132 -1.07 -3.26 -13.81
N ILE A 133 -0.34 -3.92 -12.92
CA ILE A 133 -0.86 -5.04 -12.13
C ILE A 133 -1.98 -4.56 -11.21
N ILE A 134 -1.83 -3.41 -10.54
CA ILE A 134 -2.88 -2.82 -9.69
C ILE A 134 -4.13 -2.54 -10.53
N LEU A 135 -4.00 -1.86 -11.66
CA LEU A 135 -5.13 -1.54 -12.54
C LEU A 135 -5.84 -2.81 -13.04
N PHE A 136 -5.07 -3.83 -13.42
CA PHE A 136 -5.61 -5.10 -13.84
C PHE A 136 -6.39 -5.81 -12.72
N SER A 137 -5.85 -5.79 -11.50
CA SER A 137 -6.52 -6.37 -10.32
C SER A 137 -7.82 -5.63 -9.99
N ILE A 138 -7.81 -4.31 -10.05
CA ILE A 138 -9.02 -3.49 -9.84
C ILE A 138 -10.08 -3.84 -10.91
N PHE A 139 -9.67 -4.00 -12.16
CA PHE A 139 -10.57 -4.36 -13.25
C PHE A 139 -11.22 -5.74 -13.04
N ILE A 140 -10.45 -6.74 -12.61
CA ILE A 140 -10.97 -8.06 -12.26
C ILE A 140 -11.98 -7.98 -11.13
N LEU A 141 -11.64 -7.26 -10.03
CA LEU A 141 -12.55 -7.08 -8.91
C LEU A 141 -13.84 -6.36 -9.31
N PHE A 142 -13.75 -5.36 -10.17
CA PHE A 142 -14.91 -4.63 -10.68
C PHE A 142 -15.85 -5.55 -11.46
N ILE A 143 -15.29 -6.39 -12.36
CA ILE A 143 -16.07 -7.39 -13.09
C ILE A 143 -16.73 -8.37 -12.11
N TYR A 144 -15.97 -8.89 -11.14
CA TYR A 144 -16.49 -9.81 -10.13
C TYR A 144 -17.68 -9.21 -9.38
N LEU A 145 -17.58 -7.97 -8.92
CA LEU A 145 -18.66 -7.28 -8.21
C LEU A 145 -19.92 -7.07 -9.07
N ILE A 146 -19.75 -6.78 -10.37
CA ILE A 146 -20.89 -6.68 -11.30
C ILE A 146 -21.61 -8.02 -11.41
N PHE A 147 -20.88 -9.12 -11.56
CA PHE A 147 -21.48 -10.45 -11.62
C PHE A 147 -22.16 -10.84 -10.31
N GLN A 148 -21.54 -10.53 -9.17
CA GLN A 148 -22.10 -10.81 -7.85
C GLN A 148 -23.40 -10.02 -7.62
N ASN A 149 -23.45 -8.72 -7.93
CA ASN A 149 -24.66 -7.90 -7.78
C ASN A 149 -25.80 -8.40 -8.67
N ARG A 150 -25.52 -8.94 -9.85
CA ARG A 150 -26.54 -9.55 -10.71
C ARG A 150 -27.05 -10.87 -10.13
N GLY A 151 -26.20 -11.65 -9.46
CA GLY A 151 -26.57 -12.88 -8.78
C GLY A 151 -27.42 -12.66 -7.52
N ILE A 152 -27.05 -11.68 -6.69
CA ILE A 152 -27.73 -11.38 -5.44
C ILE A 152 -29.13 -10.82 -5.68
N SER A 153 -29.35 -10.01 -6.74
CA SER A 153 -30.68 -9.53 -7.12
C SER A 153 -31.66 -10.68 -7.42
N GLY A 154 -31.20 -11.76 -8.00
CA GLY A 154 -32.03 -12.95 -8.26
C GLY A 154 -32.34 -13.75 -7.00
N ILE A 155 -31.36 -13.94 -6.11
CA ILE A 155 -31.51 -14.75 -4.89
C ILE A 155 -32.38 -14.05 -3.85
N ASN A 156 -32.21 -12.75 -3.65
CA ASN A 156 -33.03 -11.99 -2.71
C ASN A 156 -34.50 -11.93 -3.13
N THR A 157 -34.77 -11.82 -4.43
CA THR A 157 -36.16 -11.82 -4.93
C THR A 157 -36.85 -13.17 -4.68
N VAL A 158 -36.11 -14.28 -4.85
CA VAL A 158 -36.65 -15.62 -4.60
C VAL A 158 -36.88 -15.87 -3.10
N SER A 159 -35.95 -15.42 -2.23
CA SER A 159 -36.07 -15.58 -0.78
C SER A 159 -37.25 -14.78 -0.20
N TYR A 160 -37.45 -13.55 -0.63
CA TYR A 160 -38.58 -12.72 -0.18
C TYR A 160 -39.94 -13.27 -0.67
N THR A 161 -40.03 -13.83 -1.85
CA THR A 161 -41.27 -14.44 -2.36
C THR A 161 -41.63 -15.72 -1.62
N HIS A 162 -40.63 -16.53 -1.22
CA HIS A 162 -40.85 -17.75 -0.44
C HIS A 162 -41.31 -17.45 1.00
N LEU A 163 -40.71 -16.46 1.67
CA LEU A 163 -41.08 -16.04 3.03
C LEU A 163 -42.51 -15.46 3.05
N ARG A 164 -42.85 -14.63 2.07
CA ARG A 164 -44.17 -14.03 1.98
C ARG A 164 -45.29 -15.06 1.67
N ALA A 165 -44.95 -16.09 0.89
CA ALA A 165 -45.92 -17.18 0.61
C ALA A 165 -46.22 -18.04 1.87
N HIS A 166 -45.31 -18.11 2.83
CA HIS A 166 -45.52 -18.81 4.09
C HIS A 166 -46.37 -18.01 5.08
N GLU A 167 -46.25 -16.67 5.13
CA GLU A 167 -47.06 -15.80 6.00
C GLU A 167 -48.54 -15.73 5.58
N THR A 168 -48.83 -15.79 4.29
CA THR A 168 -50.21 -15.74 3.80
C THR A 168 -50.99 -17.06 3.93
N ARG A 169 -50.35 -18.16 4.35
CA ARG A 169 -50.98 -19.47 4.54
C ARG A 169 -51.31 -19.80 5.99
N GLY A 170 -51.00 -18.89 6.92
CA GLY A 170 -51.16 -19.05 8.38
C GLY A 170 -52.33 -18.25 9.00
N ASN A 171 -53.22 -17.69 8.20
CA ASN A 171 -54.47 -17.06 8.69
C ASN A 171 -55.66 -17.77 8.10
#